data_a97745d0a4f89d4cc595c8c1467a161c
#
_entry.id   a97745d0a4f89d4cc595c8c1467a161c
#
_cell.length_a   1.000
_cell.length_b   1.000
_cell.length_c   1.000
_cell.angle_alpha   90.00
_cell.angle_beta   90.00
_cell.angle_gamma   90.00
#
_symmetry.space_group_name_H-M   'P 1'
#
loop_
_entity.id
_entity.type
_entity.pdbx_description
1 polymer ?
#
loop_
_entity_poly.entity_id
_entity_poly.type
_entity_poly.pdbx_seq_one_letter_code
_entity_poly.pdbx_strand_id
1 'polypeptide(L)'
;MKSILVAINSKYVHTALGLRYVNEFCRKNAIEVTLIEETIQTPLLAVLAEITRAKSEVVGFSVHIWNKTYVYSLIELVRKVLPAAKIVVGGPEVAFEPERIFNEKSEIDFIVQGEGEICFSELLKALKNADDKVPAHIAYRDKNGAVQINGGVTVVEDLAELGFPYPDLETIVAENKIVYYECTRGCPFQCSYCLSGISHSVRRRPLEKVLLDLEHFMEAKVPLVKFVDRTYNLDETYFLPIMHYLSMADTETTFHFEIKADLLSENTLKFLETVPEGRFQFEIGVQSTNTKTLEAIGRENNWKKLADNVGRLLQNNNIHLHLDLIAGLPYEGLKEFIKSFNDVYGLRPHMLQLGFLKVLQGTVMQSQAQEHGLLYMSEPPYEVVQTKYMGYEELRFLKVCLLYTSDA
;
A
#
# COMPACT_ATOMS: atom_id res chain seq x y z
N MET A 1 7.77 30.26 1.92
CA MET A 1 6.60 29.43 2.26
C MET A 1 7.10 28.17 2.92
N LYS A 2 6.71 27.93 4.17
CA LYS A 2 7.04 26.71 4.91
C LYS A 2 5.96 25.66 4.67
N SER A 3 6.38 24.45 4.41
CA SER A 3 5.45 23.35 4.12
C SER A 3 5.82 22.11 4.95
N ILE A 4 4.80 21.37 5.38
CA ILE A 4 4.96 20.13 6.17
C ILE A 4 4.10 19.03 5.57
N LEU A 5 4.64 17.82 5.57
CA LEU A 5 3.92 16.58 5.31
C LEU A 5 3.75 15.80 6.62
N VAL A 6 2.56 15.29 6.86
CA VAL A 6 2.21 14.56 8.08
C VAL A 6 1.73 13.16 7.71
N ALA A 7 2.52 12.18 8.06
CA ALA A 7 2.21 10.76 7.93
C ALA A 7 1.73 10.23 9.27
N ILE A 8 0.57 9.57 9.27
CA ILE A 8 0.04 8.88 10.45
C ILE A 8 0.02 7.37 10.14
N ASN A 9 1.00 6.67 10.64
CA ASN A 9 1.19 5.23 10.44
C ASN A 9 0.27 4.40 11.34
N SER A 10 -0.04 3.16 10.97
CA SER A 10 -0.84 2.25 11.80
C SER A 10 -0.09 1.78 13.06
N LYS A 11 1.22 1.61 12.97
CA LYS A 11 2.10 1.21 14.08
C LYS A 11 3.44 1.93 13.97
N TYR A 12 4.16 2.02 15.09
CA TYR A 12 5.47 2.68 15.20
C TYR A 12 6.52 2.12 14.22
N VAL A 13 6.51 0.80 14.01
CA VAL A 13 7.50 0.11 13.17
C VAL A 13 7.42 0.44 11.68
N HIS A 14 6.35 1.10 11.22
CA HIS A 14 6.15 1.41 9.80
C HIS A 14 6.75 2.76 9.42
N THR A 15 7.29 2.83 8.19
CA THR A 15 7.67 4.07 7.52
C THR A 15 6.66 4.42 6.44
N ALA A 16 6.46 5.71 6.16
CA ALA A 16 5.47 6.21 5.20
C ALA A 16 6.07 6.39 3.81
N LEU A 17 6.39 5.29 3.10
CA LEU A 17 7.10 5.31 1.81
C LEU A 17 6.56 6.36 0.83
N GLY A 18 5.22 6.45 0.65
CA GLY A 18 4.63 7.41 -0.29
C GLY A 18 4.98 8.86 0.04
N LEU A 19 4.82 9.29 1.30
CA LEU A 19 5.18 10.66 1.70
C LEU A 19 6.70 10.90 1.71
N ARG A 20 7.50 9.87 1.94
CA ARG A 20 8.96 9.94 1.82
C ARG A 20 9.37 10.20 0.38
N TYR A 21 8.75 9.55 -0.61
CA TYR A 21 8.97 9.87 -2.03
C TYR A 21 8.53 11.30 -2.39
N VAL A 22 7.36 11.75 -1.92
CA VAL A 22 6.90 13.13 -2.14
C VAL A 22 7.89 14.12 -1.55
N ASN A 23 8.37 13.90 -0.33
CA ASN A 23 9.34 14.75 0.34
C ASN A 23 10.68 14.81 -0.41
N GLU A 24 11.19 13.66 -0.82
CA GLU A 24 12.44 13.55 -1.58
C GLU A 24 12.34 14.20 -2.97
N PHE A 25 11.19 14.01 -3.65
CA PHE A 25 10.93 14.67 -4.93
C PHE A 25 10.91 16.20 -4.78
N CYS A 26 10.28 16.72 -3.73
CA CYS A 26 10.31 18.14 -3.39
C CYS A 26 11.75 18.62 -3.14
N ARG A 27 12.53 17.89 -2.35
CA ARG A 27 13.94 18.20 -2.05
C ARG A 27 14.80 18.28 -3.32
N LYS A 28 14.66 17.31 -4.23
CA LYS A 28 15.34 17.31 -5.54
C LYS A 28 14.98 18.53 -6.41
N ASN A 29 13.77 19.06 -6.23
CA ASN A 29 13.28 20.26 -6.92
C ASN A 29 13.54 21.58 -6.14
N ALA A 30 14.44 21.58 -5.14
CA ALA A 30 14.78 22.73 -4.29
C ALA A 30 13.56 23.33 -3.55
N ILE A 31 12.60 22.48 -3.19
CA ILE A 31 11.45 22.83 -2.36
C ILE A 31 11.66 22.19 -0.99
N GLU A 32 11.76 23.04 0.03
CA GLU A 32 11.90 22.58 1.41
C GLU A 32 10.56 22.17 1.99
N VAL A 33 10.45 20.89 2.42
CA VAL A 33 9.29 20.32 3.09
C VAL A 33 9.78 19.55 4.30
N THR A 34 9.13 19.73 5.44
CA THR A 34 9.40 18.93 6.64
C THR A 34 8.45 17.72 6.65
N LEU A 35 8.97 16.51 6.88
CA LEU A 35 8.15 15.31 7.08
C LEU A 35 8.06 14.98 8.57
N ILE A 36 6.83 14.81 9.07
CA ILE A 36 6.53 14.25 10.40
C ILE A 36 5.92 12.86 10.17
N GLU A 37 6.46 11.86 10.85
CA GLU A 37 5.93 10.49 10.86
C GLU A 37 5.53 10.11 12.29
N GLU A 38 4.23 9.99 12.50
CA GLU A 38 3.61 9.62 13.76
C GLU A 38 2.68 8.41 13.58
N THR A 39 1.99 8.00 14.62
CA THR A 39 1.08 6.85 14.57
C THR A 39 -0.33 7.21 15.05
N ILE A 40 -1.30 6.36 14.71
CA ILE A 40 -2.67 6.47 15.22
C ILE A 40 -2.75 6.34 16.77
N GLN A 41 -1.68 5.89 17.42
CA GLN A 41 -1.60 5.78 18.88
C GLN A 41 -1.09 7.07 19.54
N THR A 42 -0.44 7.95 18.77
CA THR A 42 0.06 9.23 19.26
C THR A 42 -1.13 10.16 19.59
N PRO A 43 -1.17 10.78 20.77
CA PRO A 43 -2.27 11.68 21.11
C PRO A 43 -2.43 12.81 20.09
N LEU A 44 -3.64 13.08 19.61
CA LEU A 44 -3.95 14.11 18.61
C LEU A 44 -3.32 15.46 18.93
N LEU A 45 -3.39 15.89 20.20
CA LEU A 45 -2.83 17.19 20.63
C LEU A 45 -1.30 17.22 20.58
N ALA A 46 -0.62 16.07 20.69
CA ALA A 46 0.83 16.00 20.55
C ALA A 46 1.22 16.25 19.09
N VAL A 47 0.57 15.58 18.14
CA VAL A 47 0.78 15.79 16.70
C VAL A 47 0.43 17.23 16.30
N LEU A 48 -0.70 17.76 16.80
CA LEU A 48 -1.08 19.14 16.57
C LEU A 48 -0.01 20.12 17.06
N ALA A 49 0.61 19.87 18.23
CA ALA A 49 1.67 20.71 18.77
C ALA A 49 2.92 20.73 17.88
N GLU A 50 3.27 19.61 17.25
CA GLU A 50 4.37 19.55 16.27
C GLU A 50 4.05 20.33 15.00
N ILE A 51 2.86 20.14 14.44
CA ILE A 51 2.39 20.87 13.26
C ILE A 51 2.42 22.39 13.53
N THR A 52 1.91 22.83 14.68
CA THR A 52 1.85 24.25 15.04
C THR A 52 3.23 24.85 15.30
N ARG A 53 4.14 24.06 15.89
CA ARG A 53 5.55 24.49 16.13
C ARG A 53 6.27 24.74 14.81
N ALA A 54 5.97 23.98 13.76
CA ALA A 54 6.55 24.17 12.43
C ALA A 54 6.14 25.52 11.78
N LYS A 55 5.03 26.14 12.22
CA LYS A 55 4.47 27.38 11.67
C LYS A 55 4.33 27.33 10.14
N SER A 56 3.80 26.22 9.64
CA SER A 56 3.70 25.94 8.21
C SER A 56 2.52 26.67 7.58
N GLU A 57 2.73 27.16 6.37
CA GLU A 57 1.70 27.77 5.52
C GLU A 57 0.92 26.71 4.72
N VAL A 58 1.54 25.53 4.51
CA VAL A 58 0.92 24.36 3.87
C VAL A 58 1.11 23.15 4.73
N VAL A 59 0.02 22.42 5.00
CA VAL A 59 0.00 21.16 5.76
C VAL A 59 -0.59 20.07 4.88
N GLY A 60 0.24 19.10 4.49
CA GLY A 60 -0.16 17.95 3.65
C GLY A 60 -0.35 16.68 4.47
N PHE A 61 -1.40 15.93 4.19
CA PHE A 61 -1.69 14.65 4.84
C PHE A 61 -1.86 13.53 3.83
N SER A 62 -1.39 12.32 4.17
CA SER A 62 -1.71 11.09 3.45
C SER A 62 -2.83 10.34 4.17
N VAL A 63 -3.96 10.13 3.47
CA VAL A 63 -5.16 9.52 4.04
C VAL A 63 -5.34 8.10 3.53
N HIS A 64 -5.29 7.14 4.45
CA HIS A 64 -5.40 5.71 4.22
C HIS A 64 -6.49 5.11 5.09
N ILE A 65 -6.92 3.89 4.77
CA ILE A 65 -7.95 3.16 5.50
C ILE A 65 -7.68 3.07 7.02
N TRP A 66 -6.44 3.02 7.45
CA TRP A 66 -6.09 2.89 8.88
C TRP A 66 -6.06 4.21 9.65
N ASN A 67 -5.93 5.35 8.95
CA ASN A 67 -5.72 6.65 9.60
C ASN A 67 -6.80 7.69 9.28
N LYS A 68 -7.77 7.40 8.40
CA LYS A 68 -8.79 8.36 7.95
C LYS A 68 -9.45 9.10 9.11
N THR A 69 -10.00 8.39 10.08
CA THR A 69 -10.69 8.99 11.24
C THR A 69 -9.77 9.88 12.04
N TYR A 70 -8.53 9.44 12.29
CA TYR A 70 -7.53 10.21 13.01
C TYR A 70 -7.16 11.49 12.26
N VAL A 71 -6.82 11.38 10.97
CA VAL A 71 -6.43 12.51 10.12
C VAL A 71 -7.56 13.52 9.98
N TYR A 72 -8.81 13.08 9.83
CA TYR A 72 -9.95 13.97 9.74
C TYR A 72 -10.17 14.78 11.03
N SER A 73 -10.00 14.16 12.20
CA SER A 73 -10.03 14.86 13.48
C SER A 73 -8.87 15.86 13.62
N LEU A 74 -7.70 15.49 13.12
CA LEU A 74 -6.51 16.35 13.16
C LEU A 74 -6.66 17.55 12.22
N ILE A 75 -7.23 17.39 11.03
CA ILE A 75 -7.53 18.46 10.06
C ILE A 75 -8.45 19.52 10.69
N GLU A 76 -9.50 19.12 11.40
CA GLU A 76 -10.40 20.05 12.11
C GLU A 76 -9.65 20.89 13.15
N LEU A 77 -8.75 20.27 13.90
CA LEU A 77 -7.92 20.97 14.89
C LEU A 77 -6.91 21.91 14.24
N VAL A 78 -6.26 21.46 13.16
CA VAL A 78 -5.30 22.28 12.38
C VAL A 78 -6.01 23.51 11.83
N ARG A 79 -7.20 23.38 11.25
CA ARG A 79 -7.99 24.53 10.75
C ARG A 79 -8.32 25.56 11.83
N LYS A 80 -8.64 25.09 13.06
CA LYS A 80 -8.92 25.96 14.21
C LYS A 80 -7.71 26.74 14.68
N VAL A 81 -6.53 26.10 14.71
CA VAL A 81 -5.31 26.69 15.27
C VAL A 81 -4.50 27.45 14.21
N LEU A 82 -4.54 27.00 12.97
CA LEU A 82 -3.86 27.58 11.81
C LEU A 82 -4.88 27.96 10.71
N PRO A 83 -5.77 28.91 10.92
CA PRO A 83 -6.89 29.18 10.01
C PRO A 83 -6.45 29.62 8.60
N ALA A 84 -5.24 30.18 8.46
CA ALA A 84 -4.71 30.64 7.19
C ALA A 84 -3.89 29.56 6.45
N ALA A 85 -3.53 28.45 7.10
CA ALA A 85 -2.77 27.40 6.47
C ALA A 85 -3.58 26.69 5.37
N LYS A 86 -2.93 26.33 4.28
CA LYS A 86 -3.51 25.50 3.22
C LYS A 86 -3.43 24.03 3.60
N ILE A 87 -4.58 23.37 3.65
CA ILE A 87 -4.67 21.94 3.97
C ILE A 87 -4.78 21.15 2.68
N VAL A 88 -3.80 20.30 2.45
CA VAL A 88 -3.69 19.43 1.28
C VAL A 88 -3.83 17.97 1.73
N VAL A 89 -4.68 17.19 1.07
CA VAL A 89 -4.81 15.76 1.33
C VAL A 89 -4.53 14.95 0.06
N GLY A 90 -4.00 13.76 0.22
CA GLY A 90 -3.80 12.78 -0.84
C GLY A 90 -3.95 11.37 -0.28
N GLY A 91 -3.81 10.38 -1.13
CA GLY A 91 -3.92 8.97 -0.76
C GLY A 91 -5.26 8.33 -1.14
N PRO A 92 -5.37 7.00 -1.00
CA PRO A 92 -6.47 6.23 -1.58
C PRO A 92 -7.85 6.54 -1.00
N GLU A 93 -7.93 7.07 0.22
CA GLU A 93 -9.23 7.38 0.85
C GLU A 93 -9.88 8.68 0.33
N VAL A 94 -9.13 9.52 -0.40
CA VAL A 94 -9.60 10.84 -0.83
C VAL A 94 -9.50 11.06 -2.34
N ALA A 95 -8.77 10.21 -3.06
CA ALA A 95 -8.42 10.47 -4.46
C ALA A 95 -9.58 10.22 -5.45
N PHE A 96 -10.56 9.33 -5.13
CA PHE A 96 -11.55 8.85 -6.10
C PHE A 96 -12.85 9.65 -6.14
N GLU A 97 -13.26 10.25 -5.02
CA GLU A 97 -14.53 10.96 -4.88
C GLU A 97 -14.33 12.36 -4.26
N PRO A 98 -13.57 13.26 -4.90
CA PRO A 98 -13.20 14.54 -4.28
C PRO A 98 -14.39 15.41 -3.91
N GLU A 99 -15.50 15.40 -4.67
CA GLU A 99 -16.71 16.15 -4.33
C GLU A 99 -17.30 15.69 -2.99
N ARG A 100 -17.38 14.38 -2.78
CA ARG A 100 -17.86 13.81 -1.51
C ARG A 100 -16.93 14.22 -0.36
N ILE A 101 -15.61 14.11 -0.55
CA ILE A 101 -14.63 14.47 0.47
C ILE A 101 -14.72 15.95 0.85
N PHE A 102 -14.85 16.86 -0.10
CA PHE A 102 -15.07 18.28 0.21
C PHE A 102 -16.39 18.54 0.95
N ASN A 103 -17.45 17.77 0.66
CA ASN A 103 -18.72 17.89 1.39
C ASN A 103 -18.60 17.34 2.82
N GLU A 104 -17.84 16.28 3.05
CA GLU A 104 -17.58 15.72 4.37
C GLU A 104 -16.64 16.60 5.20
N LYS A 105 -15.65 17.25 4.56
CA LYS A 105 -14.57 18.03 5.21
C LYS A 105 -14.34 19.36 4.51
N SER A 106 -15.05 20.38 4.98
CA SER A 106 -14.93 21.75 4.44
C SER A 106 -13.59 22.41 4.74
N GLU A 107 -12.82 21.86 5.68
CA GLU A 107 -11.51 22.33 6.09
C GLU A 107 -10.42 22.08 5.05
N ILE A 108 -10.62 21.15 4.11
CA ILE A 108 -9.68 20.78 3.07
C ILE A 108 -9.68 21.84 1.97
N ASP A 109 -8.49 22.32 1.57
CA ASP A 109 -8.33 23.26 0.43
C ASP A 109 -8.05 22.51 -0.87
N PHE A 110 -7.22 21.45 -0.83
CA PHE A 110 -6.76 20.72 -2.02
C PHE A 110 -6.74 19.23 -1.82
N ILE A 111 -7.10 18.48 -2.86
CA ILE A 111 -6.99 17.02 -2.91
C ILE A 111 -6.10 16.62 -4.09
N VAL A 112 -4.98 15.95 -3.81
CA VAL A 112 -4.10 15.38 -4.82
C VAL A 112 -4.68 14.04 -5.27
N GLN A 113 -4.91 13.89 -6.58
CA GLN A 113 -5.50 12.69 -7.17
C GLN A 113 -4.43 11.81 -7.82
N GLY A 114 -4.11 10.67 -7.20
CA GLY A 114 -3.11 9.70 -7.66
C GLY A 114 -1.75 9.85 -6.97
N GLU A 115 -0.67 9.71 -7.74
CA GLU A 115 0.70 9.78 -7.24
C GLU A 115 1.09 11.23 -6.95
N GLY A 116 1.54 11.51 -5.73
CA GLY A 116 1.64 12.87 -5.21
C GLY A 116 2.91 13.62 -5.54
N GLU A 117 3.97 12.97 -6.02
CA GLU A 117 5.31 13.53 -6.11
C GLU A 117 5.36 14.80 -6.98
N ILE A 118 4.87 14.70 -8.21
CA ILE A 118 4.85 15.81 -9.16
C ILE A 118 3.82 16.85 -8.75
N CYS A 119 2.56 16.42 -8.54
CA CYS A 119 1.45 17.34 -8.29
C CYS A 119 1.61 18.16 -7.02
N PHE A 120 2.08 17.55 -5.92
CA PHE A 120 2.32 18.29 -4.68
C PHE A 120 3.46 19.30 -4.84
N SER A 121 4.54 18.91 -5.52
CA SER A 121 5.65 19.82 -5.84
C SER A 121 5.20 21.02 -6.68
N GLU A 122 4.39 20.79 -7.73
CA GLU A 122 3.84 21.87 -8.57
C GLU A 122 2.86 22.76 -7.80
N LEU A 123 2.02 22.17 -6.93
CA LEU A 123 1.13 22.94 -6.07
C LEU A 123 1.91 23.89 -5.16
N LEU A 124 2.99 23.41 -4.54
CA LEU A 124 3.82 24.25 -3.68
C LEU A 124 4.48 25.40 -4.46
N LYS A 125 4.93 25.16 -5.72
CA LYS A 125 5.46 26.21 -6.60
C LYS A 125 4.39 27.25 -6.92
N ALA A 126 3.18 26.80 -7.31
CA ALA A 126 2.06 27.69 -7.63
C ALA A 126 1.66 28.56 -6.41
N LEU A 127 1.50 27.95 -5.25
CA LEU A 127 1.17 28.66 -4.01
C LEU A 127 2.26 29.66 -3.59
N LYS A 128 3.53 29.32 -3.75
CA LYS A 128 4.67 30.21 -3.45
C LYS A 128 4.71 31.44 -4.36
N ASN A 129 4.35 31.25 -5.63
CA ASN A 129 4.33 32.32 -6.64
C ASN A 129 3.03 33.13 -6.62
N ALA A 130 2.06 32.77 -5.78
CA ALA A 130 0.70 33.30 -5.78
C ALA A 130 0.02 33.19 -7.16
N ASP A 131 0.25 32.08 -7.86
CA ASP A 131 -0.38 31.80 -9.14
C ASP A 131 -1.88 31.48 -8.93
N ASP A 132 -2.74 32.09 -9.76
CA ASP A 132 -4.18 31.81 -9.72
C ASP A 132 -4.53 30.43 -10.33
N LYS A 133 -3.60 29.82 -11.07
CA LYS A 133 -3.80 28.55 -11.75
C LYS A 133 -3.36 27.38 -10.87
N VAL A 134 -4.33 26.57 -10.44
CA VAL A 134 -4.05 25.30 -9.75
C VAL A 134 -3.54 24.27 -10.77
N PRO A 135 -2.46 23.52 -10.44
CA PRO A 135 -1.93 22.46 -11.32
C PRO A 135 -2.95 21.38 -11.68
N ALA A 136 -2.66 20.63 -12.73
CA ALA A 136 -3.46 19.46 -13.11
C ALA A 136 -3.47 18.39 -12.00
N HIS A 137 -4.47 17.51 -12.03
CA HIS A 137 -4.63 16.38 -11.10
C HIS A 137 -4.82 16.79 -9.63
N ILE A 138 -5.30 18.02 -9.41
CA ILE A 138 -5.66 18.53 -8.09
C ILE A 138 -7.11 18.99 -8.12
N ALA A 139 -7.89 18.46 -7.20
CA ALA A 139 -9.22 18.98 -6.92
C ALA A 139 -9.15 20.07 -5.83
N TYR A 140 -9.95 21.12 -5.97
CA TYR A 140 -9.95 22.27 -5.05
C TYR A 140 -11.28 23.00 -5.05
N ARG A 141 -11.49 23.88 -4.05
CA ARG A 141 -12.60 24.86 -4.07
C ARG A 141 -12.12 26.17 -4.67
N ASP A 142 -12.86 26.66 -5.66
CA ASP A 142 -12.59 27.98 -6.22
C ASP A 142 -13.04 29.14 -5.28
N LYS A 143 -12.80 30.38 -5.72
CA LYS A 143 -13.15 31.59 -4.95
C LYS A 143 -14.66 31.73 -4.68
N ASN A 144 -15.52 31.00 -5.42
CA ASN A 144 -16.97 30.97 -5.25
C ASN A 144 -17.44 29.79 -4.38
N GLY A 145 -16.51 28.94 -3.93
CA GLY A 145 -16.80 27.74 -3.15
C GLY A 145 -17.19 26.52 -3.99
N ALA A 146 -17.19 26.61 -5.33
CA ALA A 146 -17.48 25.50 -6.21
C ALA A 146 -16.28 24.54 -6.28
N VAL A 147 -16.57 23.25 -6.28
CA VAL A 147 -15.56 22.19 -6.44
C VAL A 147 -15.08 22.16 -7.89
N GLN A 148 -13.81 22.29 -8.08
CA GLN A 148 -13.13 22.16 -9.37
C GLN A 148 -12.28 20.88 -9.35
N ILE A 149 -12.40 20.03 -10.38
CA ILE A 149 -11.60 18.83 -10.57
C ILE A 149 -10.75 19.05 -11.80
N ASN A 150 -9.47 19.31 -11.60
CA ASN A 150 -8.56 19.67 -12.67
C ASN A 150 -7.80 18.45 -13.21
N GLY A 151 -8.46 17.62 -13.98
CA GLY A 151 -7.90 16.39 -14.55
C GLY A 151 -8.29 15.12 -13.76
N GLY A 152 -7.72 13.98 -14.15
CA GLY A 152 -7.95 12.67 -13.51
C GLY A 152 -6.80 12.27 -12.58
N VAL A 153 -6.73 10.98 -12.27
CA VAL A 153 -5.65 10.40 -11.45
C VAL A 153 -4.31 10.52 -12.22
N THR A 154 -3.28 11.04 -11.55
CA THR A 154 -1.93 11.15 -12.11
C THR A 154 -1.08 9.95 -11.76
N VAL A 155 -0.07 9.70 -12.58
CA VAL A 155 1.00 8.73 -12.35
C VAL A 155 2.37 9.35 -12.68
N VAL A 156 3.41 8.92 -12.00
CA VAL A 156 4.80 9.26 -12.35
C VAL A 156 5.22 8.29 -13.46
N GLU A 157 5.34 8.77 -14.68
CA GLU A 157 5.66 7.93 -15.85
C GLU A 157 7.07 7.35 -15.79
N ASP A 158 8.07 8.16 -15.47
CA ASP A 158 9.46 7.73 -15.32
C ASP A 158 9.84 7.63 -13.85
N LEU A 159 9.91 6.39 -13.33
CA LEU A 159 10.33 6.14 -11.94
C LEU A 159 11.82 6.45 -11.70
N ALA A 160 12.61 6.75 -12.74
CA ALA A 160 13.97 7.25 -12.59
C ALA A 160 14.02 8.66 -11.95
N GLU A 161 12.93 9.43 -12.04
CA GLU A 161 12.83 10.74 -11.41
C GLU A 161 12.74 10.68 -9.89
N LEU A 162 12.27 9.56 -9.34
CA LEU A 162 12.20 9.36 -7.90
C LEU A 162 13.59 9.24 -7.28
N GLY A 163 13.81 9.94 -6.19
CA GLY A 163 15.04 9.85 -5.40
C GLY A 163 15.05 8.63 -4.47
N PHE A 164 16.09 8.56 -3.63
CA PHE A 164 16.17 7.59 -2.54
C PHE A 164 15.36 8.08 -1.34
N PRO A 165 14.33 7.32 -0.88
CA PRO A 165 13.33 7.86 0.05
C PRO A 165 13.76 7.85 1.53
N TYR A 166 15.00 7.43 1.85
CA TYR A 166 15.50 7.26 3.20
C TYR A 166 16.82 8.02 3.47
N PRO A 167 16.84 9.36 3.40
CA PRO A 167 18.05 10.13 3.73
C PRO A 167 18.45 10.01 5.20
N ASP A 168 17.54 9.53 6.06
CA ASP A 168 17.67 9.34 7.51
C ASP A 168 17.80 7.86 7.90
N LEU A 169 18.38 7.02 7.04
CA LEU A 169 18.39 5.57 7.15
C LEU A 169 19.01 5.07 8.48
N GLU A 170 20.05 5.73 8.98
CA GLU A 170 20.67 5.40 10.27
C GLU A 170 19.66 5.53 11.43
N THR A 171 18.82 6.55 11.42
CA THR A 171 17.75 6.74 12.42
C THR A 171 16.70 5.64 12.30
N ILE A 172 16.28 5.31 11.08
CA ILE A 172 15.30 4.25 10.79
C ILE A 172 15.78 2.91 11.37
N VAL A 173 17.06 2.58 11.17
CA VAL A 173 17.66 1.34 11.70
C VAL A 173 17.77 1.38 13.22
N ALA A 174 18.22 2.49 13.81
CA ALA A 174 18.33 2.64 15.26
C ALA A 174 16.97 2.52 15.97
N GLU A 175 15.89 2.93 15.32
CA GLU A 175 14.49 2.82 15.79
C GLU A 175 13.84 1.47 15.49
N ASN A 176 14.54 0.53 14.86
CA ASN A 176 14.02 -0.78 14.44
C ASN A 176 12.77 -0.67 13.58
N LYS A 177 12.71 0.31 12.68
CA LYS A 177 11.60 0.48 11.74
C LYS A 177 11.77 -0.40 10.51
N ILE A 178 10.65 -0.79 9.92
CA ILE A 178 10.61 -1.54 8.65
C ILE A 178 10.85 -0.56 7.51
N VAL A 179 11.78 -0.89 6.63
CA VAL A 179 11.98 -0.18 5.36
C VAL A 179 11.06 -0.79 4.31
N TYR A 180 10.24 0.06 3.70
CA TYR A 180 9.45 -0.29 2.52
C TYR A 180 10.16 0.23 1.27
N TYR A 181 10.16 -0.57 0.22
CA TYR A 181 10.79 -0.22 -1.06
C TYR A 181 9.95 -0.70 -2.23
N GLU A 182 10.08 -0.06 -3.38
CA GLU A 182 9.44 -0.49 -4.62
C GLU A 182 10.38 -0.36 -5.81
N CYS A 183 10.42 -1.40 -6.63
CA CYS A 183 11.09 -1.39 -7.93
C CYS A 183 10.14 -1.04 -9.05
N THR A 184 8.85 -1.33 -8.86
CA THR A 184 7.80 -1.18 -9.87
C THR A 184 6.55 -0.56 -9.29
N ARG A 185 5.80 0.18 -10.11
CA ARG A 185 4.45 0.67 -9.80
C ARG A 185 3.44 0.20 -10.83
N GLY A 186 2.25 -0.16 -10.35
CA GLY A 186 1.17 -0.71 -11.16
C GLY A 186 1.10 -2.23 -11.07
N CYS A 187 0.01 -2.79 -11.61
CA CYS A 187 -0.24 -4.23 -11.65
C CYS A 187 -1.06 -4.56 -12.90
N PRO A 188 -0.70 -5.55 -13.72
CA PRO A 188 -1.44 -5.89 -14.92
C PRO A 188 -2.73 -6.67 -14.61
N PHE A 189 -2.87 -7.20 -13.38
CA PHE A 189 -4.02 -7.97 -12.96
C PHE A 189 -5.16 -7.06 -12.50
N GLN A 190 -6.39 -7.46 -12.82
CA GLN A 190 -7.60 -6.67 -12.58
C GLN A 190 -8.46 -7.24 -11.45
N CYS A 191 -7.83 -7.65 -10.35
CA CYS A 191 -8.57 -8.17 -9.22
C CYS A 191 -9.58 -7.12 -8.71
N SER A 192 -10.88 -7.46 -8.72
CA SER A 192 -11.98 -6.51 -8.49
C SER A 192 -11.95 -5.85 -7.10
N TYR A 193 -11.35 -6.47 -6.11
CA TYR A 193 -11.21 -5.95 -4.73
C TYR A 193 -9.97 -5.09 -4.51
N CYS A 194 -9.05 -5.01 -5.49
CA CYS A 194 -7.73 -4.43 -5.31
C CYS A 194 -7.61 -3.05 -5.95
N LEU A 195 -7.12 -2.07 -5.18
CA LEU A 195 -6.82 -0.72 -5.70
C LEU A 195 -5.73 -0.72 -6.78
N SER A 196 -4.81 -1.68 -6.75
CA SER A 196 -3.73 -1.77 -7.75
C SER A 196 -4.22 -2.19 -9.13
N GLY A 197 -5.42 -2.75 -9.25
CA GLY A 197 -6.07 -3.05 -10.53
C GLY A 197 -6.57 -1.81 -11.30
N ILE A 198 -6.45 -0.61 -10.72
CA ILE A 198 -6.87 0.64 -11.36
C ILE A 198 -5.85 1.10 -12.42
N SER A 199 -4.55 0.87 -12.19
CA SER A 199 -3.48 1.17 -13.15
C SER A 199 -2.96 -0.12 -13.77
N HIS A 200 -3.23 -0.31 -15.07
CA HIS A 200 -2.84 -1.54 -15.79
C HIS A 200 -1.40 -1.51 -16.31
N SER A 201 -0.77 -0.35 -16.37
CA SER A 201 0.63 -0.21 -16.79
C SER A 201 1.58 -0.48 -15.63
N VAL A 202 2.60 -1.31 -15.87
CA VAL A 202 3.67 -1.53 -14.92
C VAL A 202 4.88 -0.71 -15.33
N ARG A 203 5.25 0.26 -14.50
CA ARG A 203 6.41 1.13 -14.68
C ARG A 203 7.52 0.62 -13.78
N ARG A 204 8.78 0.72 -14.24
CA ARG A 204 9.94 0.15 -13.55
C ARG A 204 11.00 1.21 -13.29
N ARG A 205 11.65 1.12 -12.14
CA ARG A 205 12.89 1.87 -11.89
C ARG A 205 14.03 1.27 -12.71
N PRO A 206 15.00 2.08 -13.19
CA PRO A 206 16.21 1.54 -13.80
C PRO A 206 16.94 0.58 -12.85
N LEU A 207 17.37 -0.57 -13.39
CA LEU A 207 17.96 -1.65 -12.60
C LEU A 207 19.17 -1.18 -11.77
N GLU A 208 20.05 -0.38 -12.37
CA GLU A 208 21.22 0.16 -11.69
C GLU A 208 20.87 1.05 -10.51
N LYS A 209 19.75 1.81 -10.55
CA LYS A 209 19.28 2.59 -9.41
C LYS A 209 18.72 1.70 -8.32
N VAL A 210 18.01 0.64 -8.68
CA VAL A 210 17.50 -0.33 -7.71
C VAL A 210 18.67 -0.99 -6.97
N LEU A 211 19.69 -1.45 -7.68
CA LEU A 211 20.85 -2.11 -7.05
C LEU A 211 21.60 -1.16 -6.12
N LEU A 212 21.75 0.13 -6.50
CA LEU A 212 22.38 1.14 -5.64
C LEU A 212 21.57 1.41 -4.37
N ASP A 213 20.25 1.54 -4.50
CA ASP A 213 19.36 1.74 -3.35
C ASP A 213 19.43 0.54 -2.38
N LEU A 214 19.49 -0.69 -2.92
CA LEU A 214 19.60 -1.91 -2.13
C LEU A 214 20.95 -2.03 -1.43
N GLU A 215 22.03 -1.58 -2.06
CA GLU A 215 23.36 -1.50 -1.45
C GLU A 215 23.32 -0.59 -0.22
N HIS A 216 22.73 0.60 -0.30
CA HIS A 216 22.56 1.48 0.86
C HIS A 216 21.82 0.80 2.02
N PHE A 217 20.76 0.01 1.75
CA PHE A 217 20.06 -0.71 2.81
C PHE A 217 20.93 -1.77 3.47
N MET A 218 21.72 -2.51 2.69
CA MET A 218 22.62 -3.54 3.20
C MET A 218 23.78 -2.96 3.99
N GLU A 219 24.41 -1.88 3.50
CA GLU A 219 25.48 -1.16 4.21
C GLU A 219 25.00 -0.58 5.55
N ALA A 220 23.78 -0.04 5.59
CA ALA A 220 23.16 0.43 6.81
C ALA A 220 22.67 -0.70 7.74
N LYS A 221 22.79 -1.97 7.31
CA LYS A 221 22.33 -3.15 8.07
C LYS A 221 20.85 -3.11 8.41
N VAL A 222 20.01 -2.68 7.47
CA VAL A 222 18.56 -2.72 7.63
C VAL A 222 18.12 -4.16 7.90
N PRO A 223 17.42 -4.47 9.01
CA PRO A 223 17.06 -5.86 9.32
C PRO A 223 16.10 -6.46 8.29
N LEU A 224 15.13 -5.66 7.83
CA LEU A 224 14.07 -6.10 6.92
C LEU A 224 13.72 -5.01 5.90
N VAL A 225 13.85 -5.34 4.62
CA VAL A 225 13.33 -4.54 3.50
C VAL A 225 12.10 -5.23 2.92
N LYS A 226 10.93 -4.57 3.00
CA LYS A 226 9.69 -5.07 2.40
C LYS A 226 9.44 -4.39 1.05
N PHE A 227 9.50 -5.18 -0.02
CA PHE A 227 9.07 -4.72 -1.33
C PHE A 227 7.54 -4.61 -1.37
N VAL A 228 7.05 -3.47 -1.84
CA VAL A 228 5.62 -3.20 -2.00
C VAL A 228 5.14 -3.30 -3.45
N ASP A 229 5.97 -3.87 -4.31
CA ASP A 229 5.64 -4.24 -5.68
C ASP A 229 4.47 -5.22 -5.68
N ARG A 230 3.40 -4.93 -6.40
CA ARG A 230 2.13 -5.67 -6.33
C ARG A 230 2.17 -7.08 -6.91
N THR A 231 3.14 -7.34 -7.77
CA THR A 231 3.49 -8.67 -8.28
C THR A 231 4.96 -8.61 -8.66
N TYR A 232 5.83 -8.83 -7.67
CA TYR A 232 7.27 -8.64 -7.84
C TYR A 232 7.85 -9.49 -8.97
N ASN A 233 7.39 -10.74 -9.10
CA ASN A 233 7.90 -11.70 -10.07
C ASN A 233 7.17 -11.68 -11.42
N LEU A 234 6.72 -10.50 -11.87
CA LEU A 234 5.98 -10.36 -13.13
C LEU A 234 6.88 -10.57 -14.37
N ASP A 235 8.11 -10.08 -14.34
CA ASP A 235 9.06 -10.13 -15.45
C ASP A 235 10.41 -10.69 -14.98
N GLU A 236 10.69 -11.93 -15.39
CA GLU A 236 11.89 -12.66 -14.97
C GLU A 236 13.17 -11.94 -15.38
N THR A 237 13.18 -11.25 -16.52
CA THR A 237 14.36 -10.51 -17.02
C THR A 237 14.69 -9.28 -16.16
N TYR A 238 13.73 -8.81 -15.37
CA TYR A 238 13.91 -7.67 -14.47
C TYR A 238 14.13 -8.09 -13.01
N PHE A 239 13.27 -8.97 -12.46
CA PHE A 239 13.36 -9.30 -11.03
C PHE A 239 14.49 -10.28 -10.70
N LEU A 240 14.81 -11.22 -11.60
CA LEU A 240 15.78 -12.29 -11.31
C LEU A 240 17.20 -11.75 -11.11
N PRO A 241 17.73 -10.79 -11.92
CA PRO A 241 19.01 -10.14 -11.65
C PRO A 241 19.08 -9.48 -10.26
N ILE A 242 17.98 -8.85 -9.80
CA ILE A 242 17.90 -8.24 -8.45
C ILE A 242 18.02 -9.34 -7.38
N MET A 243 17.22 -10.42 -7.51
CA MET A 243 17.27 -11.53 -6.56
C MET A 243 18.65 -12.22 -6.53
N HIS A 244 19.30 -12.39 -7.68
CA HIS A 244 20.67 -12.91 -7.73
C HIS A 244 21.65 -12.01 -6.98
N TYR A 245 21.60 -10.69 -7.20
CA TYR A 245 22.43 -9.73 -6.49
C TYR A 245 22.24 -9.85 -4.97
N LEU A 246 20.99 -9.87 -4.51
CA LEU A 246 20.66 -9.98 -3.08
C LEU A 246 21.06 -11.34 -2.47
N SER A 247 20.95 -12.42 -3.22
CA SER A 247 21.32 -13.76 -2.73
C SER A 247 22.81 -13.94 -2.52
N MET A 248 23.64 -13.24 -3.31
CA MET A 248 25.10 -13.31 -3.25
C MET A 248 25.72 -12.28 -2.29
N ALA A 249 24.95 -11.30 -1.83
CA ALA A 249 25.44 -10.23 -0.96
C ALA A 249 25.82 -10.78 0.44
N ASP A 250 26.94 -10.29 0.98
CA ASP A 250 27.32 -10.54 2.38
C ASP A 250 26.55 -9.60 3.31
N THR A 251 25.36 -10.00 3.71
CA THR A 251 24.45 -9.19 4.54
C THR A 251 23.53 -10.07 5.37
N GLU A 252 23.09 -9.55 6.52
CA GLU A 252 22.04 -10.15 7.36
C GLU A 252 20.64 -9.62 7.05
N THR A 253 20.52 -8.69 6.09
CA THR A 253 19.24 -8.12 5.67
C THR A 253 18.34 -9.19 5.06
N THR A 254 17.12 -9.28 5.55
CA THR A 254 16.05 -10.09 4.97
C THR A 254 15.24 -9.25 3.99
N PHE A 255 14.86 -9.83 2.85
CA PHE A 255 14.05 -9.19 1.83
C PHE A 255 12.71 -9.91 1.68
N HIS A 256 11.63 -9.16 1.81
CA HIS A 256 10.26 -9.69 1.72
C HIS A 256 9.62 -9.24 0.40
N PHE A 257 9.00 -10.17 -0.33
CA PHE A 257 8.40 -9.94 -1.64
C PHE A 257 6.97 -10.46 -1.71
N GLU A 258 6.06 -9.67 -2.32
CA GLU A 258 4.74 -10.15 -2.73
C GLU A 258 4.84 -10.78 -4.13
N ILE A 259 4.61 -12.08 -4.23
CA ILE A 259 4.76 -12.83 -5.49
C ILE A 259 3.49 -13.56 -5.91
N LYS A 260 3.45 -13.92 -7.18
CA LYS A 260 2.45 -14.82 -7.75
C LYS A 260 3.14 -16.17 -8.07
N ALA A 261 2.95 -17.18 -7.21
CA ALA A 261 3.74 -18.41 -7.27
C ALA A 261 3.49 -19.24 -8.55
N ASP A 262 2.32 -19.15 -9.17
CA ASP A 262 2.05 -19.81 -10.45
C ASP A 262 2.78 -19.18 -11.65
N LEU A 263 3.40 -17.99 -11.50
CA LEU A 263 4.27 -17.40 -12.51
C LEU A 263 5.71 -17.89 -12.45
N LEU A 264 6.14 -18.49 -11.33
CA LEU A 264 7.52 -18.98 -11.21
C LEU A 264 7.85 -19.98 -12.31
N SER A 265 8.96 -19.73 -13.01
CA SER A 265 9.53 -20.62 -14.03
C SER A 265 10.39 -21.70 -13.39
N GLU A 266 10.69 -22.73 -14.14
CA GLU A 266 11.63 -23.78 -13.72
C GLU A 266 13.03 -23.20 -13.43
N ASN A 267 13.47 -22.19 -14.20
CA ASN A 267 14.74 -21.51 -13.99
C ASN A 267 14.75 -20.74 -12.66
N THR A 268 13.70 -19.98 -12.40
CA THR A 268 13.54 -19.25 -11.13
C THR A 268 13.49 -20.21 -9.94
N LEU A 269 12.73 -21.32 -10.03
CA LEU A 269 12.64 -22.30 -8.94
C LEU A 269 14.00 -22.92 -8.61
N LYS A 270 14.80 -23.32 -9.63
CA LYS A 270 16.16 -23.82 -9.43
C LYS A 270 17.08 -22.80 -8.77
N PHE A 271 16.98 -21.54 -9.16
CA PHE A 271 17.72 -20.48 -8.49
C PHE A 271 17.31 -20.34 -7.02
N LEU A 272 16.01 -20.32 -6.74
CA LEU A 272 15.49 -20.16 -5.38
C LEU A 272 15.92 -21.29 -4.43
N GLU A 273 16.20 -22.49 -4.96
CA GLU A 273 16.78 -23.60 -4.18
C GLU A 273 18.20 -23.31 -3.65
N THR A 274 18.91 -22.36 -4.28
CA THR A 274 20.30 -22.01 -3.92
C THR A 274 20.42 -20.79 -3.02
N VAL A 275 19.30 -20.11 -2.74
CA VAL A 275 19.28 -18.88 -1.92
C VAL A 275 19.61 -19.22 -0.46
N PRO A 276 20.46 -18.43 0.23
CA PRO A 276 20.76 -18.63 1.64
C PRO A 276 19.49 -18.59 2.51
N GLU A 277 19.43 -19.45 3.54
CA GLU A 277 18.33 -19.48 4.49
C GLU A 277 18.11 -18.10 5.16
N GLY A 278 16.84 -17.68 5.29
CA GLY A 278 16.45 -16.43 5.91
C GLY A 278 16.65 -15.18 5.03
N ARG A 279 17.27 -15.32 3.84
CA ARG A 279 17.50 -14.19 2.93
C ARG A 279 16.19 -13.64 2.34
N PHE A 280 15.27 -14.53 1.97
CA PHE A 280 14.00 -14.15 1.35
C PHE A 280 12.79 -14.62 2.16
N GLN A 281 11.74 -13.80 2.11
CA GLN A 281 10.39 -14.14 2.57
C GLN A 281 9.42 -13.85 1.43
N PHE A 282 8.50 -14.76 1.17
CA PHE A 282 7.47 -14.56 0.14
C PHE A 282 6.08 -14.52 0.74
N GLU A 283 5.31 -13.50 0.36
CA GLU A 283 3.88 -13.41 0.58
C GLU A 283 3.16 -13.77 -0.72
N ILE A 284 2.29 -14.78 -0.66
CA ILE A 284 1.66 -15.41 -1.81
C ILE A 284 0.16 -15.36 -1.64
N GLY A 285 -0.47 -14.42 -2.34
CA GLY A 285 -1.93 -14.32 -2.32
C GLY A 285 -2.59 -15.45 -3.11
N VAL A 286 -3.12 -16.45 -2.43
CA VAL A 286 -4.00 -17.48 -3.02
C VAL A 286 -5.41 -16.95 -3.17
N GLN A 287 -5.92 -16.34 -2.12
CA GLN A 287 -7.23 -15.72 -1.91
C GLN A 287 -8.38 -16.76 -1.81
N SER A 288 -8.47 -17.68 -2.74
CA SER A 288 -9.42 -18.82 -2.79
C SER A 288 -8.88 -19.92 -3.71
N THR A 289 -9.33 -21.16 -3.53
CA THR A 289 -9.13 -22.26 -4.50
C THR A 289 -10.40 -22.57 -5.29
N ASN A 290 -11.50 -21.85 -5.04
CA ASN A 290 -12.76 -21.97 -5.77
C ASN A 290 -12.67 -21.21 -7.10
N THR A 291 -12.69 -21.96 -8.22
CA THR A 291 -12.57 -21.39 -9.58
C THR A 291 -13.63 -20.32 -9.85
N LYS A 292 -14.89 -20.55 -9.44
CA LYS A 292 -15.98 -19.60 -9.65
C LYS A 292 -15.77 -18.30 -8.89
N THR A 293 -15.20 -18.35 -7.69
CA THR A 293 -14.80 -17.18 -6.90
C THR A 293 -13.67 -16.42 -7.60
N LEU A 294 -12.64 -17.13 -8.03
CA LEU A 294 -11.49 -16.52 -8.72
C LEU A 294 -11.91 -15.82 -10.00
N GLU A 295 -12.77 -16.44 -10.82
CA GLU A 295 -13.34 -15.82 -12.02
C GLU A 295 -14.12 -14.54 -11.70
N ALA A 296 -14.99 -14.59 -10.66
CA ALA A 296 -15.82 -13.46 -10.26
C ALA A 296 -15.01 -12.26 -9.75
N ILE A 297 -13.87 -12.49 -9.11
CA ILE A 297 -12.99 -11.43 -8.65
C ILE A 297 -11.92 -11.02 -9.67
N GLY A 298 -11.98 -11.56 -10.91
CA GLY A 298 -11.01 -11.25 -11.97
C GLY A 298 -9.58 -11.70 -11.64
N ARG A 299 -9.43 -12.77 -10.83
CA ARG A 299 -8.12 -13.29 -10.45
C ARG A 299 -7.79 -14.57 -11.20
N GLU A 300 -6.86 -14.46 -12.13
CA GLU A 300 -6.30 -15.61 -12.82
C GLU A 300 -5.31 -16.34 -11.90
N ASN A 301 -5.65 -17.55 -11.48
CA ASN A 301 -4.78 -18.43 -10.70
C ASN A 301 -4.81 -19.85 -11.26
N ASN A 302 -3.63 -20.39 -11.52
CA ASN A 302 -3.49 -21.83 -11.75
C ASN A 302 -3.17 -22.50 -10.42
N TRP A 303 -4.21 -22.94 -9.69
CA TRP A 303 -4.05 -23.56 -8.37
C TRP A 303 -3.09 -24.74 -8.37
N LYS A 304 -3.17 -25.63 -9.36
CA LYS A 304 -2.27 -26.79 -9.45
C LYS A 304 -0.82 -26.35 -9.52
N LYS A 305 -0.49 -25.46 -10.47
CA LYS A 305 0.88 -24.97 -10.64
C LYS A 305 1.36 -24.18 -9.41
N LEU A 306 0.48 -23.38 -8.79
CA LEU A 306 0.78 -22.66 -7.56
C LEU A 306 1.14 -23.65 -6.44
N ALA A 307 0.30 -24.66 -6.21
CA ALA A 307 0.51 -25.67 -5.17
C ALA A 307 1.79 -26.49 -5.41
N ASP A 308 2.05 -26.89 -6.65
CA ASP A 308 3.28 -27.61 -7.04
C ASP A 308 4.52 -26.76 -6.76
N ASN A 309 4.52 -25.49 -7.16
CA ASN A 309 5.64 -24.57 -6.96
C ASN A 309 5.86 -24.24 -5.46
N VAL A 310 4.79 -24.00 -4.71
CA VAL A 310 4.86 -23.79 -3.24
C VAL A 310 5.38 -25.03 -2.54
N GLY A 311 4.89 -26.22 -2.92
CA GLY A 311 5.37 -27.49 -2.37
C GLY A 311 6.88 -27.67 -2.57
N ARG A 312 7.40 -27.32 -3.74
CA ARG A 312 8.84 -27.37 -4.03
C ARG A 312 9.66 -26.40 -3.19
N LEU A 313 9.19 -25.14 -3.03
CA LEU A 313 9.85 -24.15 -2.17
C LEU A 313 9.87 -24.59 -0.70
N LEU A 314 8.76 -25.19 -0.20
CA LEU A 314 8.66 -25.72 1.16
C LEU A 314 9.60 -26.91 1.40
N GLN A 315 9.82 -27.78 0.40
CA GLN A 315 10.76 -28.90 0.52
C GLN A 315 12.19 -28.44 0.76
N ASN A 316 12.60 -27.34 0.12
CA ASN A 316 13.95 -26.77 0.32
C ASN A 316 14.07 -25.98 1.63
N ASN A 317 12.97 -25.48 2.19
CA ASN A 317 12.85 -24.82 3.50
C ASN A 317 13.83 -23.68 3.79
N ASN A 318 14.33 -23.02 2.76
CA ASN A 318 15.28 -21.88 2.88
C ASN A 318 14.60 -20.51 2.77
N ILE A 319 13.32 -20.47 2.33
CA ILE A 319 12.53 -19.27 2.14
C ILE A 319 11.28 -19.35 3.00
N HIS A 320 11.02 -18.31 3.81
CA HIS A 320 9.81 -18.23 4.62
C HIS A 320 8.60 -17.90 3.76
N LEU A 321 7.57 -18.75 3.77
CA LEU A 321 6.39 -18.60 2.92
C LEU A 321 5.14 -18.24 3.73
N HIS A 322 4.50 -17.12 3.37
CA HIS A 322 3.17 -16.73 3.81
C HIS A 322 2.18 -17.01 2.67
N LEU A 323 1.08 -17.67 2.98
CA LEU A 323 -0.02 -17.88 2.04
C LEU A 323 -1.26 -17.16 2.56
N ASP A 324 -1.97 -16.44 1.66
CA ASP A 324 -3.10 -15.61 2.06
C ASP A 324 -4.41 -16.12 1.47
N LEU A 325 -5.46 -16.10 2.30
CA LEU A 325 -6.84 -16.34 1.93
C LEU A 325 -7.70 -15.12 2.31
N ILE A 326 -8.79 -14.89 1.56
CA ILE A 326 -9.76 -13.84 1.87
C ILE A 326 -11.15 -14.48 2.05
N ALA A 327 -11.72 -14.34 3.24
CA ALA A 327 -13.10 -14.74 3.52
C ALA A 327 -14.09 -13.66 3.07
N GLY A 328 -15.27 -14.10 2.61
CA GLY A 328 -16.34 -13.20 2.17
C GLY A 328 -16.28 -12.78 0.70
N LEU A 329 -15.50 -13.48 -0.11
CA LEU A 329 -15.46 -13.28 -1.57
C LEU A 329 -16.77 -13.73 -2.24
N PRO A 330 -17.12 -13.17 -3.43
CA PRO A 330 -18.25 -13.62 -4.22
C PRO A 330 -18.21 -15.11 -4.55
N TYR A 331 -19.37 -15.76 -4.58
CA TYR A 331 -19.57 -17.19 -4.87
C TYR A 331 -18.82 -18.15 -3.94
N GLU A 332 -18.42 -17.70 -2.75
CA GLU A 332 -17.75 -18.53 -1.74
C GLU A 332 -18.55 -18.52 -0.42
N GLY A 333 -19.29 -19.61 -0.18
CA GLY A 333 -19.93 -19.86 1.12
C GLY A 333 -18.95 -20.51 2.09
N LEU A 334 -19.41 -20.78 3.32
CA LEU A 334 -18.57 -21.37 4.37
C LEU A 334 -17.96 -22.72 3.93
N LYS A 335 -18.71 -23.54 3.20
CA LYS A 335 -18.25 -24.85 2.75
C LYS A 335 -17.10 -24.74 1.73
N GLU A 336 -17.25 -23.86 0.76
CA GLU A 336 -16.23 -23.58 -0.26
C GLU A 336 -14.99 -22.96 0.37
N PHE A 337 -15.18 -22.04 1.32
CA PHE A 337 -14.09 -21.41 2.05
C PHE A 337 -13.31 -22.44 2.91
N ILE A 338 -14.00 -23.33 3.63
CA ILE A 338 -13.35 -24.42 4.38
C ILE A 338 -12.52 -25.31 3.44
N LYS A 339 -13.03 -25.57 2.23
CA LYS A 339 -12.25 -26.31 1.23
C LYS A 339 -11.01 -25.54 0.83
N SER A 340 -11.11 -24.25 0.49
CA SER A 340 -9.97 -23.38 0.15
C SER A 340 -8.95 -23.34 1.31
N PHE A 341 -9.43 -23.23 2.54
CA PHE A 341 -8.58 -23.25 3.73
C PHE A 341 -7.82 -24.60 3.86
N ASN A 342 -8.51 -25.74 3.73
CA ASN A 342 -7.89 -27.05 3.84
C ASN A 342 -6.90 -27.31 2.69
N ASP A 343 -7.20 -26.88 1.48
CA ASP A 343 -6.30 -26.99 0.32
C ASP A 343 -4.97 -26.25 0.61
N VAL A 344 -5.03 -25.04 1.13
CA VAL A 344 -3.84 -24.21 1.43
C VAL A 344 -3.13 -24.68 2.70
N TYR A 345 -3.88 -24.99 3.75
CA TYR A 345 -3.31 -25.51 5.01
C TYR A 345 -2.60 -26.87 4.80
N GLY A 346 -3.12 -27.69 3.88
CA GLY A 346 -2.52 -28.95 3.49
C GLY A 346 -1.12 -28.85 2.89
N LEU A 347 -0.75 -27.68 2.34
CA LEU A 347 0.61 -27.38 1.87
C LEU A 347 1.59 -27.17 3.03
N ARG A 348 1.11 -26.87 4.24
CA ARG A 348 1.90 -26.58 5.45
C ARG A 348 2.84 -25.39 5.28
N PRO A 349 2.35 -24.21 4.88
CA PRO A 349 3.16 -23.02 4.81
C PRO A 349 3.70 -22.63 6.20
N HIS A 350 4.74 -21.80 6.23
CA HIS A 350 5.26 -21.25 7.50
C HIS A 350 4.23 -20.34 8.17
N MET A 351 3.45 -19.59 7.38
CA MET A 351 2.34 -18.78 7.86
C MET A 351 1.16 -18.89 6.90
N LEU A 352 -0.04 -19.04 7.45
CA LEU A 352 -1.31 -18.91 6.74
C LEU A 352 -2.04 -17.69 7.29
N GLN A 353 -2.19 -16.67 6.45
CA GLN A 353 -2.89 -15.44 6.78
C GLN A 353 -4.33 -15.51 6.27
N LEU A 354 -5.27 -15.21 7.15
CA LEU A 354 -6.68 -15.13 6.80
C LEU A 354 -7.12 -13.67 6.85
N GLY A 355 -7.43 -13.10 5.69
CA GLY A 355 -8.05 -11.79 5.55
C GLY A 355 -9.57 -11.88 5.43
N PHE A 356 -10.25 -10.74 5.62
CA PHE A 356 -11.67 -10.56 5.35
C PHE A 356 -11.85 -9.52 4.27
N LEU A 357 -12.79 -9.76 3.34
CA LEU A 357 -13.04 -8.85 2.23
C LEU A 357 -13.38 -7.45 2.75
N LYS A 358 -12.74 -6.45 2.14
CA LYS A 358 -13.03 -5.04 2.37
C LYS A 358 -13.48 -4.41 1.06
N VAL A 359 -14.55 -3.63 1.11
CA VAL A 359 -15.08 -2.92 -0.06
C VAL A 359 -14.43 -1.54 -0.12
N LEU A 360 -13.25 -1.49 -0.75
CA LEU A 360 -12.47 -0.26 -0.83
C LEU A 360 -13.04 0.69 -1.88
N GLN A 361 -12.94 1.98 -1.60
CA GLN A 361 -13.42 3.03 -2.52
C GLN A 361 -12.61 3.02 -3.82
N GLY A 362 -13.29 3.24 -4.94
CA GLY A 362 -12.68 3.22 -6.28
C GLY A 362 -12.41 1.84 -6.87
N THR A 363 -12.70 0.75 -6.15
CA THR A 363 -12.55 -0.62 -6.66
C THR A 363 -13.77 -1.07 -7.46
N VAL A 364 -13.57 -2.02 -8.36
CA VAL A 364 -14.67 -2.68 -9.10
C VAL A 364 -15.63 -3.38 -8.13
N MET A 365 -15.11 -3.96 -7.04
CA MET A 365 -15.90 -4.62 -6.00
C MET A 365 -16.92 -3.66 -5.36
N GLN A 366 -16.58 -2.38 -5.22
CA GLN A 366 -17.53 -1.38 -4.72
C GLN A 366 -18.74 -1.25 -5.65
N SER A 367 -18.52 -1.19 -6.96
CA SER A 367 -19.62 -1.11 -7.94
C SER A 367 -20.44 -2.40 -8.02
N GLN A 368 -19.84 -3.55 -7.71
CA GLN A 368 -20.48 -4.87 -7.71
C GLN A 368 -21.11 -5.23 -6.35
N ALA A 369 -20.98 -4.39 -5.33
CA ALA A 369 -21.41 -4.71 -3.98
C ALA A 369 -22.91 -5.09 -3.88
N GLN A 370 -23.77 -4.40 -4.63
CA GLN A 370 -25.20 -4.70 -4.68
C GLN A 370 -25.47 -6.05 -5.35
N GLU A 371 -24.80 -6.37 -6.44
CA GLU A 371 -24.95 -7.63 -7.19
C GLU A 371 -24.64 -8.84 -6.30
N HIS A 372 -23.56 -8.74 -5.53
CA HIS A 372 -23.10 -9.81 -4.63
C HIS A 372 -23.72 -9.74 -3.23
N GLY A 373 -24.64 -8.79 -3.00
CA GLY A 373 -25.31 -8.62 -1.70
C GLY A 373 -24.33 -8.37 -0.57
N LEU A 374 -23.25 -7.59 -0.83
CA LEU A 374 -22.25 -7.27 0.18
C LEU A 374 -22.83 -6.25 1.16
N LEU A 375 -22.99 -6.64 2.41
CA LEU A 375 -23.19 -5.73 3.52
C LEU A 375 -21.85 -5.50 4.20
N TYR A 376 -21.42 -4.26 4.30
CA TYR A 376 -20.11 -3.90 4.84
C TYR A 376 -20.17 -2.62 5.66
N MET A 377 -19.15 -2.37 6.46
CA MET A 377 -19.04 -1.18 7.29
C MET A 377 -18.98 0.08 6.42
N SER A 378 -19.78 1.11 6.78
CA SER A 378 -19.76 2.41 6.09
C SER A 378 -18.49 3.22 6.36
N GLU A 379 -17.83 2.92 7.49
CA GLU A 379 -16.58 3.55 7.91
C GLU A 379 -15.40 2.55 7.82
N PRO A 380 -14.16 3.03 7.74
CA PRO A 380 -13.01 2.15 7.77
C PRO A 380 -13.05 1.12 8.92
N PRO A 381 -12.70 -0.11 8.67
CA PRO A 381 -11.98 -0.65 7.52
C PRO A 381 -12.88 -1.15 6.36
N TYR A 382 -14.15 -0.76 6.25
CA TYR A 382 -15.08 -1.16 5.18
C TYR A 382 -15.22 -2.69 5.02
N GLU A 383 -15.07 -3.39 6.12
CA GLU A 383 -15.09 -4.84 6.13
C GLU A 383 -16.47 -5.38 5.87
N VAL A 384 -16.54 -6.42 5.04
CA VAL A 384 -17.77 -7.14 4.74
C VAL A 384 -18.23 -7.92 5.97
N VAL A 385 -19.49 -7.71 6.35
CA VAL A 385 -20.13 -8.39 7.49
C VAL A 385 -21.09 -9.48 7.05
N GLN A 386 -21.55 -9.45 5.80
CA GLN A 386 -22.42 -10.46 5.19
C GLN A 386 -22.32 -10.36 3.67
N THR A 387 -22.50 -11.48 2.98
CA THR A 387 -22.61 -11.56 1.52
C THR A 387 -23.87 -12.35 1.14
N LYS A 388 -24.20 -12.38 -0.15
CA LYS A 388 -25.24 -13.28 -0.69
C LYS A 388 -24.88 -14.77 -0.47
N TYR A 389 -23.62 -15.11 -0.23
CA TYR A 389 -23.08 -16.46 -0.21
C TYR A 389 -22.70 -16.94 1.20
N MET A 390 -22.38 -16.00 2.10
CA MET A 390 -21.94 -16.30 3.47
C MET A 390 -22.62 -15.32 4.44
N GLY A 391 -23.36 -15.87 5.40
CA GLY A 391 -24.08 -15.07 6.41
C GLY A 391 -23.17 -14.46 7.47
N TYR A 392 -23.71 -13.51 8.24
CA TYR A 392 -22.97 -12.84 9.31
C TYR A 392 -22.37 -13.81 10.34
N GLU A 393 -23.15 -14.79 10.80
CA GLU A 393 -22.68 -15.76 11.81
C GLU A 393 -21.55 -16.66 11.28
N GLU A 394 -21.54 -16.95 9.98
CA GLU A 394 -20.49 -17.74 9.35
C GLU A 394 -19.18 -16.94 9.25
N LEU A 395 -19.25 -15.64 8.83
CA LEU A 395 -18.08 -14.77 8.82
C LEU A 395 -17.54 -14.52 10.23
N ARG A 396 -18.44 -14.31 11.19
CA ARG A 396 -18.08 -14.18 12.60
C ARG A 396 -17.39 -15.43 13.14
N PHE A 397 -17.89 -16.61 12.80
CA PHE A 397 -17.27 -17.89 13.17
C PHE A 397 -15.82 -17.96 12.66
N LEU A 398 -15.57 -17.62 11.40
CA LEU A 398 -14.23 -17.61 10.84
C LEU A 398 -13.30 -16.61 11.56
N LYS A 399 -13.81 -15.45 12.00
CA LYS A 399 -13.04 -14.49 12.79
C LYS A 399 -12.66 -15.03 14.17
N VAL A 400 -13.59 -15.69 14.83
CA VAL A 400 -13.32 -16.30 16.14
C VAL A 400 -12.28 -17.40 16.01
N CYS A 401 -12.38 -18.26 14.98
CA CYS A 401 -11.36 -19.28 14.70
C CYS A 401 -9.98 -18.66 14.50
N LEU A 402 -9.88 -17.54 13.80
CA LEU A 402 -8.60 -16.83 13.60
C LEU A 402 -7.99 -16.34 14.92
N LEU A 403 -8.79 -15.74 15.81
CA LEU A 403 -8.32 -15.24 17.10
C LEU A 403 -7.74 -16.36 17.99
N TYR A 404 -8.31 -17.55 17.94
CA TYR A 404 -7.83 -18.69 18.72
C TYR A 404 -6.60 -19.39 18.11
N THR A 405 -6.28 -19.15 16.83
CA THR A 405 -5.10 -19.73 16.17
C THR A 405 -3.89 -18.82 16.15
N SER A 406 -4.06 -17.53 16.40
CA SER A 406 -2.96 -16.55 16.42
C SER A 406 -2.12 -16.57 17.71
N ASP A 407 -2.61 -17.21 18.76
CA ASP A 407 -1.93 -17.32 20.08
C ASP A 407 -1.34 -18.74 20.34
N ALA A 408 -1.32 -19.59 19.33
CA ALA A 408 -0.79 -20.96 19.44
C ALA A 408 0.62 -21.09 18.87
#